data_3eed72aecbcfddfd432c5d245fe065c4
#
_entry.id   3eed72aecbcfddfd432c5d245fe065c4
#
_cell.length_a   1.000
_cell.length_b   1.000
_cell.length_c   1.000
_cell.angle_alpha   90.00
_cell.angle_beta   90.00
_cell.angle_gamma   90.00
#
_symmetry.space_group_name_H-M   'P 1'
#
loop_
_entity.id
_entity.type
_entity.pdbx_description
1 polymer ?
#
loop_
_entity_poly.entity_id
_entity_poly.type
_entity_poly.pdbx_seq_one_letter_code
_entity_poly.pdbx_strand_id
1 'polypeptide(L)'
;VNDQQRAFAQRVADLGADVVLGTGPHVLQPVEWVPRADGGQTLVWYSLGNMLNTQLGVDQRTGIIASFEVVPGADGGPATVANPSGVLTWMHYDWTPEEEAALQLDARHALSIQPLAASAELLARTTYGESVEQIAEQSAAILGPLVALSPGV
;
A
#
# COMPACT_ATOMS: atom_id res chain seq x y z
N VAL A 1 0.96 5.76 11.38
CA VAL A 1 2.31 5.34 11.82
C VAL A 1 2.48 5.68 13.28
N ASN A 2 2.88 4.71 14.10
CA ASN A 2 3.14 4.91 15.52
C ASN A 2 4.65 5.17 15.80
N ASP A 3 4.96 5.55 17.04
CA ASP A 3 6.33 5.89 17.43
C ASP A 3 7.31 4.71 17.32
N GLN A 4 6.84 3.49 17.56
CA GLN A 4 7.68 2.29 17.43
C GLN A 4 8.06 2.02 15.96
N GLN A 5 7.12 2.23 15.03
CA GLN A 5 7.40 2.12 13.60
C GLN A 5 8.42 3.18 13.15
N ARG A 6 8.25 4.42 13.59
CA ARG A 6 9.20 5.52 13.28
C ARG A 6 10.59 5.24 13.87
N ALA A 7 10.67 4.83 15.13
CA ALA A 7 11.92 4.48 15.77
C ALA A 7 12.63 3.31 15.09
N PHE A 8 11.87 2.29 14.66
CA PHE A 8 12.41 1.16 13.90
C PHE A 8 12.94 1.61 12.54
N ALA A 9 12.16 2.39 11.78
CA ALA A 9 12.56 2.91 10.49
C ALA A 9 13.84 3.76 10.58
N GLN A 10 13.93 4.66 11.57
CA GLN A 10 15.14 5.47 11.81
C GLN A 10 16.35 4.58 12.12
N ARG A 11 16.18 3.60 13.00
CA ARG A 11 17.29 2.68 13.35
C ARG A 11 17.79 1.89 12.13
N VAL A 12 16.90 1.43 11.28
CA VAL A 12 17.27 0.70 10.05
C VAL A 12 17.92 1.64 9.03
N ALA A 13 17.43 2.88 8.93
CA ALA A 13 18.04 3.92 8.11
C ALA A 13 19.48 4.22 8.57
N ASP A 14 19.71 4.39 9.86
CA ASP A 14 21.05 4.67 10.44
C ASP A 14 22.04 3.51 10.27
N LEU A 15 21.53 2.28 10.02
CA LEU A 15 22.33 1.12 9.64
C LEU A 15 22.66 1.07 8.12
N GLY A 16 22.18 2.06 7.35
CA GLY A 16 22.50 2.22 5.94
C GLY A 16 21.53 1.54 4.96
N ALA A 17 20.34 1.17 5.38
CA ALA A 17 19.33 0.66 4.45
C ALA A 17 18.91 1.74 3.46
N ASP A 18 18.79 1.40 2.17
CA ASP A 18 18.32 2.34 1.13
C ASP A 18 16.78 2.36 1.04
N VAL A 19 16.15 1.21 1.29
CA VAL A 19 14.69 1.05 1.26
C VAL A 19 14.21 0.21 2.43
N VAL A 20 13.08 0.60 3.02
CA VAL A 20 12.33 -0.20 4.01
C VAL A 20 10.91 -0.42 3.49
N LEU A 21 10.51 -1.67 3.38
CA LEU A 21 9.15 -2.08 3.01
C LEU A 21 8.45 -2.66 4.25
N GLY A 22 7.55 -1.89 4.84
CA GLY A 22 6.77 -2.27 6.00
C GLY A 22 5.51 -3.05 5.63
N THR A 23 5.17 -4.01 6.49
CA THR A 23 3.93 -4.80 6.44
C THR A 23 3.40 -5.01 7.85
N GLY A 24 2.15 -5.49 7.98
CA GLY A 24 1.56 -5.86 9.27
C GLY A 24 0.40 -5.02 9.76
N PRO A 25 0.34 -3.69 9.53
CA PRO A 25 -0.83 -2.87 9.91
C PRO A 25 -2.12 -3.23 9.17
N HIS A 26 -2.04 -3.97 8.06
CA HIS A 26 -3.16 -4.36 7.22
C HIS A 26 -3.91 -3.22 6.53
N VAL A 27 -3.37 -2.02 6.54
CA VAL A 27 -3.87 -0.82 5.86
C VAL A 27 -2.69 -0.05 5.27
N LEU A 28 -2.93 0.79 4.28
CA LEU A 28 -1.92 1.69 3.74
C LEU A 28 -1.43 2.65 4.82
N GLN A 29 -0.16 2.99 4.79
CA GLN A 29 0.45 4.01 5.63
C GLN A 29 1.35 4.93 4.81
N PRO A 30 1.75 6.10 5.34
CA PRO A 30 2.60 7.07 4.65
C PRO A 30 3.90 6.50 4.10
N VAL A 31 4.41 7.18 3.08
CA VAL A 31 5.74 6.95 2.52
C VAL A 31 6.59 8.18 2.78
N GLU A 32 7.78 7.97 3.32
CA GLU A 32 8.65 9.06 3.75
C GLU A 32 10.11 8.80 3.34
N TRP A 33 10.85 9.87 3.08
CA TRP A 33 12.31 9.85 3.08
C TRP A 33 12.80 10.08 4.51
N VAL A 34 13.45 9.09 5.09
CA VAL A 34 14.03 9.16 6.44
C VAL A 34 15.53 9.46 6.32
N PRO A 35 16.03 10.56 6.93
CA PRO A 35 17.45 10.89 6.89
C PRO A 35 18.29 9.83 7.61
N ARG A 36 19.47 9.55 7.07
CA ARG A 36 20.44 8.62 7.63
C ARG A 36 21.57 9.36 8.36
N ALA A 37 22.23 8.69 9.28
CA ALA A 37 23.38 9.22 10.00
C ALA A 37 24.57 9.56 9.08
N ASP A 38 24.69 8.91 7.92
CA ASP A 38 25.73 9.17 6.90
C ASP A 38 25.44 10.35 5.96
N GLY A 39 24.32 11.02 6.15
CA GLY A 39 23.85 12.14 5.32
C GLY A 39 23.02 11.74 4.12
N GLY A 40 22.81 10.42 3.88
CA GLY A 40 21.88 9.91 2.88
C GLY A 40 20.43 9.90 3.36
N GLN A 41 19.56 9.24 2.57
CA GLN A 41 18.15 9.06 2.89
C GLN A 41 17.73 7.62 2.60
N THR A 42 16.76 7.14 3.38
CA THR A 42 16.11 5.83 3.20
C THR A 42 14.67 6.05 2.77
N LEU A 43 14.25 5.41 1.69
CA LEU A 43 12.84 5.37 1.30
C LEU A 43 12.09 4.39 2.21
N VAL A 44 11.13 4.88 2.98
CA VAL A 44 10.35 4.06 3.92
C VAL A 44 8.89 4.00 3.50
N TRP A 45 8.42 2.82 3.15
CA TRP A 45 7.01 2.47 3.02
C TRP A 45 6.57 1.86 4.35
N TYR A 46 5.84 2.60 5.17
CA TYR A 46 5.45 2.09 6.51
C TYR A 46 4.47 0.93 6.45
N SER A 47 3.58 0.90 5.46
CA SER A 47 2.76 -0.26 5.14
C SER A 47 2.22 -0.21 3.71
N LEU A 48 2.31 -1.33 3.04
CA LEU A 48 1.78 -1.53 1.69
C LEU A 48 0.29 -1.92 1.69
N GLY A 49 -0.36 -1.98 2.86
CA GLY A 49 -1.68 -2.55 2.98
C GLY A 49 -1.67 -4.07 2.83
N ASN A 50 -2.80 -4.60 2.44
CA ASN A 50 -2.96 -6.03 2.18
C ASN A 50 -2.89 -6.34 0.68
N MET A 51 -2.51 -7.59 0.39
CA MET A 51 -2.67 -8.17 -0.93
C MET A 51 -3.91 -9.07 -0.94
N LEU A 52 -3.77 -10.38 -0.99
CA LEU A 52 -4.91 -11.30 -0.92
C LEU A 52 -5.28 -11.57 0.54
N ASN A 53 -6.50 -11.23 0.92
CA ASN A 53 -6.99 -11.37 2.30
C ASN A 53 -8.52 -11.54 2.33
N THR A 54 -9.11 -11.66 3.51
CA THR A 54 -10.55 -11.74 3.71
C THR A 54 -11.05 -10.77 4.79
N GLN A 55 -10.35 -9.67 5.01
CA GLN A 55 -10.77 -8.64 5.96
C GLN A 55 -11.97 -7.83 5.42
N LEU A 56 -12.66 -7.14 6.32
CA LEU A 56 -13.98 -6.59 6.02
C LEU A 56 -13.95 -5.11 5.61
N GLY A 57 -12.99 -4.33 6.10
CA GLY A 57 -12.95 -2.89 5.84
C GLY A 57 -12.44 -2.54 4.44
N VAL A 58 -12.94 -1.46 3.86
CA VAL A 58 -12.47 -0.92 2.57
C VAL A 58 -10.96 -0.63 2.60
N ASP A 59 -10.49 0.00 3.68
CA ASP A 59 -9.09 0.30 3.93
C ASP A 59 -8.22 -0.96 4.02
N GLN A 60 -8.76 -2.05 4.59
CA GLN A 60 -8.10 -3.34 4.70
C GLN A 60 -8.13 -4.17 3.41
N ARG A 61 -9.00 -3.82 2.47
CA ARG A 61 -9.12 -4.43 1.14
C ARG A 61 -8.39 -3.64 0.06
N THR A 62 -7.82 -2.50 0.44
CA THR A 62 -7.00 -1.65 -0.41
C THR A 62 -5.53 -1.86 -0.09
N GLY A 63 -4.74 -2.12 -1.12
CA GLY A 63 -3.29 -2.25 -1.03
C GLY A 63 -2.59 -1.49 -2.14
N ILE A 64 -1.26 -1.61 -2.21
CA ILE A 64 -0.46 -1.02 -3.27
C ILE A 64 0.64 -1.98 -3.73
N ILE A 65 0.84 -2.07 -5.04
CA ILE A 65 2.07 -2.59 -5.63
C ILE A 65 3.03 -1.43 -5.72
N ALA A 66 3.98 -1.37 -4.79
CA ALA A 66 4.98 -0.32 -4.72
C ALA A 66 6.09 -0.52 -5.75
N SER A 67 6.54 0.57 -6.34
CA SER A 67 7.65 0.61 -7.28
C SER A 67 8.60 1.76 -6.94
N PHE A 68 9.86 1.60 -7.26
CA PHE A 68 10.87 2.66 -7.19
C PHE A 68 12.00 2.34 -8.17
N GLU A 69 12.79 3.34 -8.51
CA GLU A 69 13.97 3.16 -9.35
C GLU A 69 15.22 3.01 -8.50
N VAL A 70 16.13 2.16 -8.94
CA VAL A 70 17.49 2.08 -8.42
C VAL A 70 18.42 2.64 -9.49
N VAL A 71 18.99 3.80 -9.24
CA VAL A 71 19.89 4.49 -10.14
C VAL A 71 21.34 4.17 -9.77
N PRO A 72 22.08 3.46 -10.62
CA PRO A 72 23.49 3.16 -10.36
C PRO A 72 24.31 4.43 -10.15
N GLY A 73 25.20 4.44 -9.18
CA GLY A 73 26.17 5.53 -8.98
C GLY A 73 27.16 5.65 -10.13
N ALA A 74 27.64 6.85 -10.41
CA ALA A 74 28.68 7.09 -11.39
C ALA A 74 29.99 6.39 -10.94
N ASP A 75 30.73 5.85 -11.90
CA ASP A 75 32.04 5.24 -11.71
C ASP A 75 32.11 4.14 -10.62
N GLY A 76 31.00 3.41 -10.44
CA GLY A 76 30.89 2.36 -9.42
C GLY A 76 30.63 2.88 -7.99
N GLY A 77 30.25 4.13 -7.87
CA GLY A 77 29.78 4.70 -6.62
C GLY A 77 28.45 4.09 -6.12
N PRO A 78 27.97 4.47 -4.93
CA PRO A 78 26.74 3.94 -4.37
C PRO A 78 25.53 4.26 -5.25
N ALA A 79 24.62 3.30 -5.39
CA ALA A 79 23.35 3.50 -6.05
C ALA A 79 22.44 4.41 -5.22
N THR A 80 21.49 5.07 -5.88
CA THR A 80 20.47 5.89 -5.24
C THR A 80 19.08 5.36 -5.57
N VAL A 81 18.14 5.54 -4.66
CA VAL A 81 16.72 5.23 -4.87
C VAL A 81 15.99 6.49 -5.30
N ALA A 82 15.10 6.38 -6.28
CA ALA A 82 14.34 7.50 -6.83
C ALA A 82 12.92 7.08 -7.26
N ASN A 83 12.08 8.06 -7.55
CA ASN A 83 10.80 7.92 -8.20
C ASN A 83 9.86 6.88 -7.56
N PRO A 84 9.56 6.99 -6.24
CA PRO A 84 8.60 6.11 -5.62
C PRO A 84 7.23 6.25 -6.29
N SER A 85 6.66 5.12 -6.70
CA SER A 85 5.40 5.06 -7.44
C SER A 85 4.64 3.80 -7.09
N GLY A 86 3.41 3.67 -7.55
CA GLY A 86 2.68 2.42 -7.36
C GLY A 86 1.32 2.37 -8.02
N VAL A 87 0.77 1.15 -8.02
CA VAL A 87 -0.58 0.85 -8.47
C VAL A 87 -1.40 0.42 -7.27
N LEU A 88 -2.48 1.17 -6.99
CA LEU A 88 -3.44 0.76 -5.97
C LEU A 88 -4.16 -0.51 -6.40
N THR A 89 -4.36 -1.42 -5.46
CA THR A 89 -5.02 -2.70 -5.68
C THR A 89 -6.28 -2.80 -4.83
N TRP A 90 -7.27 -3.47 -5.38
CA TRP A 90 -8.49 -3.84 -4.69
C TRP A 90 -8.54 -5.36 -4.53
N MET A 91 -8.76 -5.82 -3.31
CA MET A 91 -9.01 -7.23 -3.01
C MET A 91 -10.53 -7.46 -2.93
N HIS A 92 -11.03 -8.35 -3.76
CA HIS A 92 -12.43 -8.71 -3.83
C HIS A 92 -12.68 -10.16 -3.39
N TYR A 93 -13.82 -10.39 -2.79
CA TYR A 93 -14.47 -11.68 -2.63
C TYR A 93 -15.98 -11.50 -2.80
N ASP A 94 -16.63 -12.55 -3.27
CA ASP A 94 -18.08 -12.60 -3.30
C ASP A 94 -18.61 -13.00 -1.92
N TRP A 95 -19.66 -12.31 -1.51
CA TRP A 95 -20.36 -12.51 -0.26
C TRP A 95 -21.78 -11.96 -0.44
N THR A 96 -22.81 -12.80 -0.26
CA THR A 96 -24.17 -12.31 -0.42
C THR A 96 -24.57 -11.42 0.75
N PRO A 97 -25.52 -10.48 0.57
CA PRO A 97 -25.98 -9.64 1.66
C PRO A 97 -26.53 -10.43 2.86
N GLU A 98 -27.14 -11.59 2.61
CA GLU A 98 -27.66 -12.48 3.65
C GLU A 98 -26.52 -13.13 4.44
N GLU A 99 -25.47 -13.60 3.76
CA GLU A 99 -24.26 -14.18 4.38
C GLU A 99 -23.50 -13.12 5.16
N GLU A 100 -23.40 -11.90 4.62
CA GLU A 100 -22.77 -10.75 5.27
C GLU A 100 -23.52 -10.36 6.54
N ALA A 101 -24.85 -10.20 6.47
CA ALA A 101 -25.69 -9.88 7.61
C ALA A 101 -25.64 -10.94 8.72
N ALA A 102 -25.47 -12.20 8.33
CA ALA A 102 -25.32 -13.33 9.24
C ALA A 102 -23.85 -13.57 9.70
N LEU A 103 -22.89 -12.73 9.25
CA LEU A 103 -21.46 -12.86 9.51
C LEU A 103 -20.90 -14.28 9.20
N GLN A 104 -21.38 -14.90 8.12
CA GLN A 104 -20.92 -16.20 7.67
C GLN A 104 -19.54 -16.08 7.00
N LEU A 105 -18.52 -15.90 7.79
CA LEU A 105 -17.16 -15.58 7.32
C LEU A 105 -16.58 -16.64 6.37
N ASP A 106 -16.98 -17.90 6.52
CA ASP A 106 -16.52 -19.01 5.68
C ASP A 106 -17.21 -19.08 4.32
N ALA A 107 -18.30 -18.31 4.12
CA ALA A 107 -19.02 -18.25 2.86
C ALA A 107 -18.32 -17.39 1.80
N ARG A 108 -17.34 -16.57 2.18
CA ARG A 108 -16.60 -15.71 1.25
C ARG A 108 -15.83 -16.57 0.24
N HIS A 109 -16.04 -16.31 -1.06
CA HIS A 109 -15.45 -17.07 -2.14
C HIS A 109 -15.05 -16.18 -3.32
N ALA A 110 -14.54 -16.78 -4.40
CA ALA A 110 -14.07 -16.07 -5.60
C ALA A 110 -13.09 -14.91 -5.28
N LEU A 111 -12.16 -15.16 -4.35
CA LEU A 111 -11.14 -14.18 -3.96
C LEU A 111 -10.30 -13.79 -5.18
N SER A 112 -10.17 -12.49 -5.39
CA SER A 112 -9.37 -11.94 -6.48
C SER A 112 -8.70 -10.64 -6.06
N ILE A 113 -7.64 -10.27 -6.75
CA ILE A 113 -6.97 -8.98 -6.61
C ILE A 113 -6.74 -8.40 -7.99
N GLN A 114 -7.00 -7.11 -8.14
CA GLN A 114 -6.77 -6.39 -9.39
C GLN A 114 -6.46 -4.91 -9.14
N PRO A 115 -5.99 -4.16 -10.14
CA PRO A 115 -5.85 -2.71 -10.00
C PRO A 115 -7.16 -2.06 -9.56
N LEU A 116 -7.09 -1.14 -8.59
CA LEU A 116 -8.26 -0.43 -8.08
C LEU A 116 -9.01 0.28 -9.22
N ALA A 117 -8.30 0.89 -10.16
CA ALA A 117 -8.88 1.58 -11.30
C ALA A 117 -9.77 0.68 -12.18
N ALA A 118 -9.54 -0.63 -12.18
CA ALA A 118 -10.34 -1.61 -12.91
C ALA A 118 -11.45 -2.25 -12.06
N SER A 119 -11.66 -1.79 -10.81
CA SER A 119 -12.48 -2.51 -9.81
C SER A 119 -13.90 -1.96 -9.64
N ALA A 120 -14.35 -1.04 -10.49
CA ALA A 120 -15.66 -0.39 -10.34
C ALA A 120 -16.83 -1.40 -10.29
N GLU A 121 -16.82 -2.40 -11.18
CA GLU A 121 -17.87 -3.44 -11.21
C GLU A 121 -17.84 -4.35 -9.97
N LEU A 122 -16.66 -4.64 -9.45
CA LEU A 122 -16.50 -5.44 -8.24
C LEU A 122 -16.93 -4.65 -6.99
N LEU A 123 -16.59 -3.36 -6.92
CA LEU A 123 -17.03 -2.47 -5.85
C LEU A 123 -18.56 -2.34 -5.82
N ALA A 124 -19.19 -2.22 -6.98
CA ALA A 124 -20.65 -2.15 -7.09
C ALA A 124 -21.38 -3.42 -6.59
N ARG A 125 -20.68 -4.53 -6.41
CA ARG A 125 -21.21 -5.79 -5.85
C ARG A 125 -21.07 -5.88 -4.33
N THR A 126 -20.43 -4.89 -3.71
CA THR A 126 -20.26 -4.81 -2.26
C THR A 126 -21.31 -3.93 -1.62
N THR A 127 -21.44 -4.00 -0.31
CA THR A 127 -22.31 -3.11 0.50
C THR A 127 -21.64 -1.76 0.80
N TYR A 128 -20.38 -1.55 0.35
CA TYR A 128 -19.66 -0.30 0.51
C TYR A 128 -20.25 0.78 -0.40
N GLY A 129 -20.26 2.00 0.09
CA GLY A 129 -20.79 3.15 -0.68
C GLY A 129 -19.74 3.92 -1.46
N GLU A 130 -18.45 3.57 -1.30
CA GLU A 130 -17.34 4.29 -1.89
C GLU A 130 -17.16 3.94 -3.36
N SER A 131 -16.78 4.95 -4.16
CA SER A 131 -16.34 4.76 -5.53
C SER A 131 -14.83 4.50 -5.62
N VAL A 132 -14.38 4.02 -6.78
CA VAL A 132 -12.94 3.87 -7.09
C VAL A 132 -12.18 5.17 -6.87
N GLU A 133 -12.75 6.30 -7.29
CA GLU A 133 -12.13 7.62 -7.19
C GLU A 133 -12.00 8.06 -5.73
N GLN A 134 -13.02 7.81 -4.90
CA GLN A 134 -12.98 8.13 -3.47
C GLN A 134 -11.91 7.30 -2.74
N ILE A 135 -11.83 6.00 -3.01
CA ILE A 135 -10.80 5.14 -2.43
C ILE A 135 -9.40 5.58 -2.89
N ALA A 136 -9.24 5.92 -4.18
CA ALA A 136 -7.98 6.39 -4.72
C ALA A 136 -7.53 7.72 -4.08
N GLU A 137 -8.44 8.67 -3.92
CA GLU A 137 -8.17 9.96 -3.27
C GLU A 137 -7.77 9.80 -1.80
N GLN A 138 -8.50 8.97 -1.06
CA GLN A 138 -8.18 8.66 0.34
C GLN A 138 -6.82 7.97 0.45
N SER A 139 -6.54 7.01 -0.43
CA SER A 139 -5.26 6.30 -0.47
C SER A 139 -4.09 7.23 -0.81
N ALA A 140 -4.27 8.13 -1.77
CA ALA A 140 -3.27 9.15 -2.13
C ALA A 140 -2.97 10.08 -0.95
N ALA A 141 -4.01 10.51 -0.22
CA ALA A 141 -3.85 11.34 0.98
C ALA A 141 -3.07 10.62 2.09
N ILE A 142 -3.28 9.30 2.26
CA ILE A 142 -2.56 8.49 3.24
C ILE A 142 -1.09 8.29 2.84
N LEU A 143 -0.83 7.93 1.58
CA LEU A 143 0.53 7.66 1.08
C LEU A 143 1.40 8.91 1.06
N GLY A 144 0.78 10.07 0.83
CA GLY A 144 1.44 11.36 0.74
C GLY A 144 1.97 11.68 -0.66
N PRO A 145 2.51 12.91 -0.84
CA PRO A 145 2.83 13.47 -2.16
C PRO A 145 4.07 12.86 -2.83
N LEU A 146 4.81 12.01 -2.14
CA LEU A 146 6.02 11.38 -2.68
C LEU A 146 5.71 10.29 -3.71
N VAL A 147 4.54 9.68 -3.63
CA VAL A 147 4.19 8.50 -4.42
C VAL A 147 3.42 8.91 -5.67
N ALA A 148 3.97 8.63 -6.83
CA ALA A 148 3.26 8.77 -8.10
C ALA A 148 2.34 7.57 -8.31
N LEU A 149 1.02 7.78 -8.21
CA LEU A 149 0.05 6.72 -8.46
C LEU A 149 -0.27 6.60 -9.95
N SER A 150 -0.27 5.37 -10.45
CA SER A 150 -0.72 5.02 -11.80
C SER A 150 -1.96 4.13 -11.74
N PRO A 151 -2.81 4.16 -12.78
CA PRO A 151 -4.05 3.36 -12.79
C PRO A 151 -3.79 1.84 -12.89
N GLY A 152 -2.58 1.44 -13.23
CA GLY A 152 -2.28 0.06 -13.63
C GLY A 152 -2.72 -0.21 -15.07
N VAL A 153 -2.15 -1.22 -15.67
CA VAL A 153 -2.47 -1.67 -17.06
C VAL A 153 -3.39 -2.88 -16.97
#